data_b4daeb02cb9b16919d06ba20ce459fc1
#
_entry.id   b4daeb02cb9b16919d06ba20ce459fc1
#
_cell.length_a   1.000
_cell.length_b   1.000
_cell.length_c   1.000
_cell.angle_alpha   90.00
_cell.angle_beta   90.00
_cell.angle_gamma   90.00
#
_symmetry.space_group_name_H-M   'P 1'
#
loop_
_entity.id
_entity.type
_entity.pdbx_description
1 polymer ?
#
loop_
_entity_poly.entity_id
_entity_poly.type
_entity_poly.pdbx_seq_one_letter_code
_entity_poly.pdbx_strand_id
1 'polypeptide(L)'
;MKFLHLADLHLGKRVNGFDLLEDQRYILEQVLALCDSNKVDAVVLAGDIYDAPVPPAAACTLLDWFLTQLAARRIAVLAVSGNHDSAERLDYAAGLLANQNVYIAGQFRGAPRQIVLNDRFGPVEFTLLPFVRAATVRHYMPEADLPDYDSAVAAALSACAPSAERRVLVAHQMVVAGLCPPQLSGSETAPLTVGTVDSVDAAHFAGFSYTALGHIHRAQRVGSDTVRYAGAPLCYHLDECGME
;
A
#
# COMPACT_ATOMS: atom_id res chain seq x y z
N MET A 1 -2.53 3.57 -18.93
CA MET A 1 -1.61 4.01 -17.86
C MET A 1 -0.70 2.87 -17.50
N LYS A 2 0.58 3.14 -17.32
CA LYS A 2 1.55 2.17 -16.79
C LYS A 2 1.98 2.64 -15.42
N PHE A 3 1.81 1.82 -14.40
CA PHE A 3 2.27 2.16 -13.06
C PHE A 3 3.13 1.04 -12.46
N LEU A 4 4.01 1.42 -11.55
CA LEU A 4 4.82 0.51 -10.76
C LEU A 4 4.15 0.34 -9.40
N HIS A 5 4.00 -0.90 -8.96
CA HIS A 5 3.41 -1.23 -7.66
C HIS A 5 4.52 -1.68 -6.72
N LEU A 6 4.69 -0.95 -5.63
CA LEU A 6 5.61 -1.18 -4.53
C LEU A 6 4.84 -1.23 -3.21
N ALA A 7 5.37 -1.94 -2.24
CA ALA A 7 4.88 -1.98 -0.87
C ALA A 7 6.04 -2.33 0.08
N ASP A 8 5.80 -2.22 1.37
CA ASP A 8 6.65 -2.79 2.41
C ASP A 8 8.11 -2.31 2.31
N LEU A 9 8.29 -0.98 2.08
CA LEU A 9 9.61 -0.36 1.98
C LEU A 9 10.37 -0.39 3.31
N HIS A 10 9.67 -0.34 4.42
CA HIS A 10 10.22 -0.34 5.79
C HIS A 10 11.45 0.56 5.94
N LEU A 11 11.38 1.80 5.44
CA LEU A 11 12.51 2.72 5.50
C LEU A 11 12.98 2.95 6.94
N GLY A 12 14.28 2.78 7.16
CA GLY A 12 14.90 2.86 8.48
C GLY A 12 14.95 1.52 9.24
N LYS A 13 14.59 0.41 8.59
CA LYS A 13 14.69 -0.94 9.18
C LYS A 13 16.13 -1.30 9.48
N ARG A 14 16.29 -2.00 10.62
CA ARG A 14 17.55 -2.63 11.02
C ARG A 14 17.35 -4.13 11.18
N VAL A 15 18.23 -4.92 10.60
CA VAL A 15 18.20 -6.38 10.71
C VAL A 15 19.44 -6.84 11.45
N ASN A 16 19.28 -7.55 12.58
CA ASN A 16 20.38 -8.01 13.42
C ASN A 16 21.39 -6.92 13.83
N GLY A 17 20.91 -5.68 14.00
CA GLY A 17 21.75 -4.53 14.34
C GLY A 17 22.38 -3.80 13.15
N PHE A 18 22.31 -4.35 11.94
CA PHE A 18 22.75 -3.71 10.71
C PHE A 18 21.69 -2.72 10.22
N ASP A 19 22.13 -1.52 9.85
CA ASP A 19 21.29 -0.51 9.24
C ASP A 19 21.19 -0.77 7.74
N LEU A 20 19.97 -0.81 7.21
CA LEU A 20 19.72 -1.10 5.79
C LEU A 20 19.49 0.16 4.94
N LEU A 21 19.71 1.35 5.49
CA LEU A 21 19.35 2.60 4.81
C LEU A 21 20.06 2.79 3.47
N GLU A 22 21.34 2.39 3.38
CA GLU A 22 22.12 2.46 2.13
C GLU A 22 21.58 1.46 1.09
N ASP A 23 21.22 0.24 1.51
CA ASP A 23 20.61 -0.77 0.65
C ASP A 23 19.23 -0.30 0.18
N GLN A 24 18.44 0.31 1.08
CA GLN A 24 17.14 0.91 0.75
C GLN A 24 17.29 2.05 -0.26
N ARG A 25 18.31 2.89 -0.11
CA ARG A 25 18.63 3.92 -1.09
C ARG A 25 18.98 3.31 -2.44
N TYR A 26 19.85 2.31 -2.46
CA TYR A 26 20.24 1.62 -3.69
C TYR A 26 19.05 1.03 -4.44
N ILE A 27 18.14 0.33 -3.73
CA ILE A 27 16.96 -0.25 -4.39
C ILE A 27 16.00 0.83 -4.92
N LEU A 28 15.84 1.95 -4.21
CA LEU A 28 15.03 3.07 -4.70
C LEU A 28 15.64 3.73 -5.94
N GLU A 29 16.98 3.78 -6.07
CA GLU A 29 17.67 4.22 -7.29
C GLU A 29 17.39 3.26 -8.46
N GLN A 30 17.36 1.95 -8.23
CA GLN A 30 16.95 0.97 -9.24
C GLN A 30 15.48 1.15 -9.66
N VAL A 31 14.59 1.43 -8.69
CA VAL A 31 13.19 1.75 -8.97
C VAL A 31 13.06 2.96 -9.89
N LEU A 32 13.81 4.04 -9.63
CA LEU A 32 13.82 5.22 -10.50
C LEU A 32 14.32 4.89 -11.92
N ALA A 33 15.37 4.08 -12.03
CA ALA A 33 15.87 3.62 -13.35
C ALA A 33 14.82 2.77 -14.10
N LEU A 34 14.08 1.91 -13.39
CA LEU A 34 12.95 1.16 -13.97
C LEU A 34 11.81 2.09 -14.41
N CYS A 35 11.50 3.13 -13.64
CA CYS A 35 10.52 4.13 -14.02
C CYS A 35 10.91 4.83 -15.33
N ASP A 36 12.16 5.26 -15.45
CA ASP A 36 12.68 5.96 -16.62
C ASP A 36 12.67 5.03 -17.87
N SER A 37 13.21 3.81 -17.73
CA SER A 37 13.32 2.85 -18.85
C SER A 37 11.96 2.37 -19.36
N ASN A 38 10.99 2.24 -18.47
CA ASN A 38 9.64 1.76 -18.78
C ASN A 38 8.64 2.86 -19.08
N LYS A 39 9.02 4.14 -18.93
CA LYS A 39 8.13 5.30 -19.06
C LYS A 39 6.87 5.13 -18.19
N VAL A 40 7.10 4.99 -16.89
CA VAL A 40 6.06 4.80 -15.89
C VAL A 40 5.30 6.10 -15.68
N ASP A 41 3.98 6.06 -15.67
CA ASP A 41 3.11 7.22 -15.45
C ASP A 41 2.89 7.51 -13.96
N ALA A 42 2.87 6.44 -13.13
CA ALA A 42 2.61 6.52 -11.70
C ALA A 42 3.36 5.45 -10.90
N VAL A 43 3.64 5.74 -9.64
CA VAL A 43 4.13 4.78 -8.64
C VAL A 43 3.08 4.63 -7.54
N VAL A 44 2.72 3.40 -7.23
CA VAL A 44 1.83 3.04 -6.13
C VAL A 44 2.68 2.54 -4.97
N LEU A 45 2.48 3.09 -3.77
CA LEU A 45 3.09 2.65 -2.51
C LEU A 45 1.99 2.09 -1.61
N ALA A 46 1.87 0.77 -1.58
CA ALA A 46 0.78 0.08 -0.89
C ALA A 46 1.10 -0.19 0.59
N GLY A 47 1.53 0.82 1.33
CA GLY A 47 1.74 0.82 2.79
C GLY A 47 3.10 0.33 3.26
N ASP A 48 3.31 0.40 4.57
CA ASP A 48 4.55 0.13 5.30
C ASP A 48 5.75 0.85 4.66
N ILE A 49 5.57 2.17 4.50
CA ILE A 49 6.58 3.06 3.95
C ILE A 49 7.76 3.17 4.94
N TYR A 50 7.46 3.31 6.22
CA TYR A 50 8.44 3.31 7.30
C TYR A 50 8.37 2.03 8.12
N ASP A 51 9.50 1.64 8.73
CA ASP A 51 9.57 0.47 9.61
C ASP A 51 8.89 0.69 10.97
N ALA A 52 8.73 1.94 11.38
CA ALA A 52 8.16 2.28 12.68
C ALA A 52 7.37 3.59 12.63
N PRO A 53 6.36 3.77 13.53
CA PRO A 53 5.53 4.98 13.58
C PRO A 53 6.31 6.26 13.84
N VAL A 54 7.51 6.15 14.43
CA VAL A 54 8.46 7.27 14.62
C VAL A 54 9.75 6.91 13.88
N PRO A 55 9.83 7.19 12.57
CA PRO A 55 10.98 6.81 11.78
C PRO A 55 12.22 7.64 12.13
N PRO A 56 13.44 7.11 11.95
CA PRO A 56 14.65 7.89 12.05
C PRO A 56 14.65 9.05 11.03
N ALA A 57 15.28 10.18 11.39
CA ALA A 57 15.35 11.34 10.51
C ALA A 57 15.97 11.01 9.14
N ALA A 58 16.95 10.11 9.10
CA ALA A 58 17.58 9.66 7.86
C ALA A 58 16.60 8.93 6.93
N ALA A 59 15.68 8.14 7.48
CA ALA A 59 14.61 7.47 6.71
C ALA A 59 13.64 8.50 6.13
N CYS A 60 13.28 9.54 6.90
CA CYS A 60 12.45 10.64 6.39
C CYS A 60 13.15 11.38 5.24
N THR A 61 14.45 11.65 5.36
CA THR A 61 15.25 12.28 4.31
C THR A 61 15.31 11.40 3.05
N LEU A 62 15.40 10.09 3.21
CA LEU A 62 15.40 9.15 2.08
C LEU A 62 14.04 9.14 1.35
N LEU A 63 12.94 9.13 2.08
CA LEU A 63 11.60 9.20 1.47
C LEU A 63 11.42 10.55 0.75
N ASP A 64 11.77 11.67 1.39
CA ASP A 64 11.69 12.99 0.78
C ASP A 64 12.49 13.07 -0.55
N TRP A 65 13.72 12.55 -0.54
CA TRP A 65 14.53 12.44 -1.75
C TRP A 65 13.80 11.61 -2.84
N PHE A 66 13.27 10.44 -2.49
CA PHE A 66 12.62 9.57 -3.46
C PHE A 66 11.37 10.21 -4.07
N LEU A 67 10.50 10.80 -3.23
CA LEU A 67 9.32 11.53 -3.70
C LEU A 67 9.69 12.72 -4.58
N THR A 68 10.75 13.47 -4.21
CA THR A 68 11.27 14.57 -5.01
C THR A 68 11.78 14.11 -6.39
N GLN A 69 12.47 12.96 -6.44
CA GLN A 69 12.92 12.38 -7.72
C GLN A 69 11.75 11.96 -8.63
N LEU A 70 10.68 11.40 -8.06
CA LEU A 70 9.46 11.05 -8.80
C LEU A 70 8.72 12.30 -9.30
N ALA A 71 8.55 13.30 -8.44
CA ALA A 71 7.91 14.57 -8.79
C ALA A 71 8.67 15.30 -9.91
N ALA A 72 10.02 15.35 -9.86
CA ALA A 72 10.83 15.94 -10.90
C ALA A 72 10.67 15.25 -12.27
N ARG A 73 10.35 13.96 -12.27
CA ARG A 73 10.04 13.16 -13.46
C ARG A 73 8.56 13.27 -13.90
N ARG A 74 7.74 14.01 -13.15
CA ARG A 74 6.29 14.11 -13.33
C ARG A 74 5.57 12.77 -13.23
N ILE A 75 6.13 11.84 -12.46
CA ILE A 75 5.51 10.56 -12.14
C ILE A 75 4.59 10.78 -10.94
N ALA A 76 3.31 10.44 -11.09
CA ALA A 76 2.36 10.55 -9.98
C ALA A 76 2.69 9.50 -8.89
N VAL A 77 2.50 9.87 -7.63
CA VAL A 77 2.63 8.93 -6.50
C VAL A 77 1.28 8.78 -5.82
N LEU A 78 0.90 7.52 -5.56
CA LEU A 78 -0.34 7.16 -4.88
C LEU A 78 0.03 6.25 -3.70
N ALA A 79 -0.02 6.79 -2.50
CA ALA A 79 0.48 6.12 -1.30
C ALA A 79 -0.62 5.95 -0.25
N VAL A 80 -0.60 4.82 0.44
CA VAL A 80 -1.41 4.56 1.64
C VAL A 80 -0.49 4.25 2.82
N SER A 81 -0.96 4.43 4.05
CA SER A 81 -0.26 3.92 5.23
C SER A 81 -0.45 2.41 5.37
N GLY A 82 0.56 1.74 5.90
CA GLY A 82 0.47 0.38 6.42
C GLY A 82 0.32 0.35 7.94
N ASN A 83 0.46 -0.83 8.53
CA ASN A 83 0.31 -1.02 9.97
C ASN A 83 1.55 -0.59 10.79
N HIS A 84 2.72 -0.48 10.16
CA HIS A 84 3.94 0.06 10.76
C HIS A 84 3.98 1.59 10.72
N ASP A 85 3.28 2.22 9.79
CA ASP A 85 3.28 3.66 9.63
C ASP A 85 2.47 4.39 10.71
N SER A 86 2.85 5.64 11.02
CA SER A 86 1.94 6.58 11.67
C SER A 86 1.10 7.27 10.60
N ALA A 87 -0.19 6.96 10.59
CA ALA A 87 -1.16 7.53 9.67
C ALA A 87 -1.14 9.07 9.67
N GLU A 88 -1.06 9.68 10.86
CA GLU A 88 -1.03 11.13 11.05
C GLU A 88 0.24 11.77 10.51
N ARG A 89 1.39 11.10 10.72
CA ARG A 89 2.68 11.61 10.23
C ARG A 89 2.79 11.53 8.71
N LEU A 90 2.25 10.48 8.10
CA LEU A 90 2.19 10.37 6.64
C LEU A 90 1.23 11.39 6.02
N ASP A 91 0.13 11.72 6.69
CA ASP A 91 -0.79 12.78 6.23
C ASP A 91 -0.21 14.19 6.39
N TYR A 92 0.92 14.36 7.11
CA TYR A 92 1.55 15.67 7.21
C TYR A 92 1.91 16.21 5.85
N ALA A 93 1.45 17.43 5.58
CA ALA A 93 1.63 18.14 4.31
C ALA A 93 1.02 17.44 3.06
N ALA A 94 0.22 16.38 3.20
CA ALA A 94 -0.38 15.64 2.07
C ALA A 94 -1.20 16.55 1.12
N GLY A 95 -1.83 17.61 1.64
CA GLY A 95 -2.52 18.60 0.82
C GLY A 95 -1.58 19.45 -0.05
N LEU A 96 -0.37 19.77 0.45
CA LEU A 96 0.65 20.49 -0.32
C LEU A 96 1.30 19.58 -1.37
N LEU A 97 1.59 18.33 -0.99
CA LEU A 97 2.18 17.32 -1.86
C LEU A 97 1.28 16.99 -3.06
N ALA A 98 -0.04 17.03 -2.88
CA ALA A 98 -1.00 16.81 -3.95
C ALA A 98 -0.82 17.78 -5.13
N ASN A 99 -0.34 19.00 -4.90
CA ASN A 99 -0.01 19.97 -5.95
C ASN A 99 1.19 19.53 -6.82
N GLN A 100 1.94 18.55 -6.37
CA GLN A 100 3.06 17.93 -7.10
C GLN A 100 2.73 16.50 -7.58
N ASN A 101 1.42 16.16 -7.64
CA ASN A 101 0.93 14.81 -7.97
C ASN A 101 1.40 13.71 -7.00
N VAL A 102 1.68 14.05 -5.75
CA VAL A 102 1.98 13.09 -4.69
C VAL A 102 0.76 13.01 -3.76
N TYR A 103 0.00 11.94 -3.89
CA TYR A 103 -1.26 11.72 -3.20
C TYR A 103 -1.06 10.69 -2.09
N ILE A 104 -1.16 11.12 -0.84
CA ILE A 104 -0.98 10.26 0.34
C ILE A 104 -2.32 10.16 1.07
N ALA A 105 -2.76 8.95 1.36
CA ALA A 105 -3.88 8.64 2.24
C ALA A 105 -3.33 7.90 3.46
N GLY A 106 -2.90 8.64 4.47
CA GLY A 106 -2.41 8.07 5.73
C GLY A 106 -3.57 7.66 6.63
N GLN A 107 -4.56 8.52 6.82
CA GLN A 107 -5.70 8.28 7.71
C GLN A 107 -6.97 7.90 6.96
N PHE A 108 -7.69 6.91 7.49
CA PHE A 108 -9.08 6.67 7.10
C PHE A 108 -9.99 7.72 7.75
N ARG A 109 -10.84 8.37 6.96
CA ARG A 109 -11.74 9.45 7.41
C ARG A 109 -13.18 9.20 7.00
N GLY A 110 -13.64 7.95 7.14
CA GLY A 110 -15.01 7.52 6.81
C GLY A 110 -15.19 6.98 5.40
N ALA A 111 -14.26 7.28 4.48
CA ALA A 111 -14.21 6.69 3.14
C ALA A 111 -12.77 6.65 2.64
N PRO A 112 -12.42 5.72 1.74
CA PRO A 112 -11.16 5.75 0.99
C PRO A 112 -11.04 7.03 0.16
N ARG A 113 -9.82 7.50 -0.04
CA ARG A 113 -9.55 8.67 -0.89
C ARG A 113 -9.54 8.25 -2.36
N GLN A 114 -10.35 8.89 -3.19
CA GLN A 114 -10.36 8.65 -4.62
C GLN A 114 -9.54 9.71 -5.37
N ILE A 115 -8.67 9.26 -6.26
CA ILE A 115 -7.84 10.11 -7.14
C ILE A 115 -8.06 9.64 -8.58
N VAL A 116 -8.40 10.56 -9.46
CA VAL A 116 -8.57 10.26 -10.89
C VAL A 116 -7.39 10.84 -11.67
N LEU A 117 -6.65 9.95 -12.33
CA LEU A 117 -5.61 10.32 -13.28
C LEU A 117 -6.08 9.97 -14.70
N ASN A 118 -5.60 10.72 -15.69
CA ASN A 118 -5.96 10.46 -17.08
C ASN A 118 -4.76 9.95 -17.88
N ASP A 119 -5.03 8.99 -18.75
CA ASP A 119 -4.11 8.56 -19.80
C ASP A 119 -4.76 8.72 -21.19
N ARG A 120 -4.09 8.29 -22.24
CA ARG A 120 -4.61 8.36 -23.62
C ARG A 120 -5.91 7.58 -23.85
N PHE A 121 -6.32 6.74 -22.94
CA PHE A 121 -7.55 5.93 -22.99
C PHE A 121 -8.66 6.44 -22.09
N GLY A 122 -8.45 7.58 -21.41
CA GLY A 122 -9.41 8.21 -20.51
C GLY A 122 -9.06 8.08 -19.02
N PRO A 123 -10.03 8.23 -18.12
CA PRO A 123 -9.81 8.25 -16.69
C PRO A 123 -9.45 6.86 -16.11
N VAL A 124 -8.57 6.87 -15.10
CA VAL A 124 -8.27 5.76 -14.21
C VAL A 124 -8.46 6.25 -12.79
N GLU A 125 -9.37 5.65 -12.06
CA GLU A 125 -9.60 5.93 -10.64
C GLU A 125 -8.66 5.10 -9.79
N PHE A 126 -7.98 5.74 -8.85
CA PHE A 126 -7.24 5.09 -7.77
C PHE A 126 -7.99 5.29 -6.46
N THR A 127 -8.46 4.22 -5.86
CA THR A 127 -9.11 4.18 -4.55
C THR A 127 -8.05 3.83 -3.51
N LEU A 128 -7.69 4.80 -2.66
CA LEU A 128 -6.63 4.67 -1.66
C LEU A 128 -7.26 4.32 -0.30
N LEU A 129 -7.15 3.07 0.11
CA LEU A 129 -7.58 2.58 1.41
C LEU A 129 -6.35 2.36 2.30
N PRO A 130 -6.07 3.26 3.28
CA PRO A 130 -4.99 3.04 4.23
C PRO A 130 -5.25 1.81 5.09
N PHE A 131 -4.23 1.37 5.83
CA PHE A 131 -4.45 0.34 6.84
C PHE A 131 -5.51 0.79 7.83
N VAL A 132 -6.54 -0.04 8.01
CA VAL A 132 -7.62 0.20 8.97
C VAL A 132 -7.77 -1.00 9.89
N ARG A 133 -8.20 -0.73 11.11
CA ARG A 133 -8.72 -1.74 12.03
C ARG A 133 -10.24 -1.65 12.05
N ALA A 134 -10.92 -2.74 12.35
CA ALA A 134 -12.38 -2.74 12.45
C ALA A 134 -12.91 -1.63 13.39
N ALA A 135 -12.20 -1.38 14.50
CA ALA A 135 -12.54 -0.29 15.43
C ALA A 135 -12.49 1.10 14.78
N THR A 136 -11.54 1.33 13.87
CA THR A 136 -11.43 2.61 13.14
C THR A 136 -12.63 2.81 12.22
N VAL A 137 -13.03 1.76 11.49
CA VAL A 137 -14.19 1.86 10.59
C VAL A 137 -15.48 2.06 11.38
N ARG A 138 -15.68 1.32 12.47
CA ARG A 138 -16.84 1.48 13.38
C ARG A 138 -16.96 2.90 13.94
N HIS A 139 -15.83 3.56 14.22
CA HIS A 139 -15.84 4.95 14.69
C HIS A 139 -16.51 5.90 13.69
N TYR A 140 -16.27 5.69 12.39
CA TYR A 140 -16.85 6.52 11.32
C TYR A 140 -18.21 6.04 10.83
N MET A 141 -18.58 4.80 11.13
CA MET A 141 -19.83 4.15 10.70
C MET A 141 -20.54 3.51 11.91
N PRO A 142 -20.93 4.30 12.94
CA PRO A 142 -21.44 3.76 14.21
C PRO A 142 -22.77 3.01 14.09
N GLU A 143 -23.56 3.30 13.02
CA GLU A 143 -24.86 2.64 12.78
C GLU A 143 -24.72 1.36 11.94
N ALA A 144 -23.54 1.05 11.42
CA ALA A 144 -23.33 -0.17 10.61
C ALA A 144 -23.06 -1.38 11.51
N ASP A 145 -23.69 -2.50 11.18
CA ASP A 145 -23.38 -3.79 11.80
C ASP A 145 -22.07 -4.33 11.19
N LEU A 146 -20.98 -4.18 11.91
CA LEU A 146 -19.63 -4.57 11.50
C LEU A 146 -19.07 -5.57 12.53
N PRO A 147 -19.52 -6.84 12.49
CA PRO A 147 -19.14 -7.84 13.48
C PRO A 147 -17.64 -8.16 13.46
N ASP A 148 -17.04 -8.13 12.29
CA ASP A 148 -15.66 -8.55 12.07
C ASP A 148 -14.85 -7.54 11.19
N TYR A 149 -13.66 -7.92 10.90
CA TYR A 149 -12.72 -7.11 10.11
C TYR A 149 -13.10 -7.09 8.62
N ASP A 150 -13.56 -8.22 8.09
CA ASP A 150 -13.97 -8.38 6.70
C ASP A 150 -15.14 -7.44 6.36
N SER A 151 -16.20 -7.48 7.18
CA SER A 151 -17.36 -6.59 7.04
C SER A 151 -16.99 -5.11 7.19
N ALA A 152 -16.03 -4.78 8.08
CA ALA A 152 -15.57 -3.41 8.25
C ALA A 152 -14.85 -2.88 6.99
N VAL A 153 -13.96 -3.68 6.39
CA VAL A 153 -13.28 -3.29 5.15
C VAL A 153 -14.26 -3.21 3.98
N ALA A 154 -15.19 -4.16 3.85
CA ALA A 154 -16.25 -4.12 2.85
C ALA A 154 -17.12 -2.86 2.96
N ALA A 155 -17.49 -2.48 4.17
CA ALA A 155 -18.23 -1.24 4.43
C ALA A 155 -17.42 0.00 4.06
N ALA A 156 -16.14 0.04 4.43
CA ALA A 156 -15.25 1.15 4.06
C ALA A 156 -15.17 1.33 2.54
N LEU A 157 -15.05 0.24 1.78
CA LEU A 157 -15.02 0.28 0.32
C LEU A 157 -16.35 0.72 -0.29
N SER A 158 -17.47 0.32 0.31
CA SER A 158 -18.81 0.69 -0.17
C SER A 158 -19.14 2.17 0.03
N ALA A 159 -18.39 2.88 0.88
CA ALA A 159 -18.54 4.32 1.09
C ALA A 159 -18.11 5.17 -0.12
N CYS A 160 -17.45 4.56 -1.12
CA CYS A 160 -17.00 5.23 -2.34
C CYS A 160 -17.81 4.77 -3.55
N ALA A 161 -18.52 5.70 -4.21
CA ALA A 161 -19.11 5.43 -5.50
C ALA A 161 -18.04 5.40 -6.60
N PRO A 162 -18.10 4.46 -7.56
CA PRO A 162 -17.19 4.45 -8.71
C PRO A 162 -17.27 5.76 -9.53
N SER A 163 -16.11 6.33 -9.86
CA SER A 163 -16.01 7.54 -10.69
C SER A 163 -15.45 7.27 -12.09
N ALA A 164 -14.94 6.06 -12.33
CA ALA A 164 -14.46 5.61 -13.64
C ALA A 164 -14.68 4.09 -13.81
N GLU A 165 -14.64 3.61 -15.06
CA GLU A 165 -14.71 2.18 -15.36
C GLU A 165 -13.41 1.45 -15.01
N ARG A 166 -12.26 2.11 -15.25
CA ARG A 166 -10.94 1.56 -14.92
C ARG A 166 -10.58 2.00 -13.50
N ARG A 167 -10.57 1.05 -12.58
CA ARG A 167 -10.39 1.31 -11.16
C ARG A 167 -9.24 0.49 -10.61
N VAL A 168 -8.39 1.12 -9.82
CA VAL A 168 -7.28 0.49 -9.09
C VAL A 168 -7.51 0.70 -7.60
N LEU A 169 -7.57 -0.36 -6.83
CA LEU A 169 -7.53 -0.29 -5.37
C LEU A 169 -6.07 -0.33 -4.91
N VAL A 170 -5.72 0.54 -3.98
CA VAL A 170 -4.45 0.50 -3.24
C VAL A 170 -4.77 0.28 -1.78
N ALA A 171 -4.30 -0.82 -1.20
CA ALA A 171 -4.63 -1.18 0.17
C ALA A 171 -3.47 -1.92 0.86
N HIS A 172 -3.46 -1.89 2.19
CA HIS A 172 -2.48 -2.59 3.02
C HIS A 172 -3.21 -3.44 4.05
N GLN A 173 -3.67 -4.61 3.63
CA GLN A 173 -4.53 -5.48 4.42
C GLN A 173 -4.09 -6.95 4.27
N MET A 174 -4.37 -7.75 5.31
CA MET A 174 -4.29 -9.21 5.19
C MET A 174 -5.47 -9.70 4.35
N VAL A 175 -5.20 -10.20 3.16
CA VAL A 175 -6.22 -10.64 2.20
C VAL A 175 -6.12 -12.14 1.95
N VAL A 176 -7.25 -12.81 1.95
CA VAL A 176 -7.37 -14.25 1.68
C VAL A 176 -8.30 -14.47 0.48
N ALA A 177 -8.15 -15.58 -0.22
CA ALA A 177 -9.08 -16.01 -1.26
C ALA A 177 -9.92 -17.18 -0.73
N GLY A 178 -11.08 -16.89 -0.17
CA GLY A 178 -11.90 -17.87 0.54
C GLY A 178 -11.12 -18.48 1.73
N LEU A 179 -10.86 -19.78 1.69
CA LEU A 179 -10.11 -20.49 2.74
C LEU A 179 -8.59 -20.60 2.46
N CYS A 180 -8.09 -19.95 1.39
CA CYS A 180 -6.69 -20.04 1.00
C CYS A 180 -5.93 -18.79 1.50
N PRO A 181 -5.14 -18.90 2.58
CA PRO A 181 -4.30 -17.80 3.04
C PRO A 181 -3.13 -17.57 2.08
N PRO A 182 -2.56 -16.34 2.04
CA PRO A 182 -1.33 -16.08 1.31
C PRO A 182 -0.14 -16.82 1.94
N GLN A 183 0.93 -16.98 1.19
CA GLN A 183 2.19 -17.49 1.71
C GLN A 183 2.89 -16.37 2.49
N LEU A 184 3.13 -16.61 3.77
CA LEU A 184 3.82 -15.67 4.65
C LEU A 184 5.33 -15.89 4.65
N SER A 185 6.08 -14.89 5.08
CA SER A 185 7.47 -14.93 5.47
C SER A 185 7.62 -14.74 6.99
N GLY A 186 8.82 -14.91 7.53
CA GLY A 186 9.07 -14.69 8.96
C GLY A 186 9.03 -13.22 9.38
N SER A 187 8.91 -12.28 8.42
CA SER A 187 8.76 -10.85 8.71
C SER A 187 7.35 -10.48 9.16
N GLU A 188 6.32 -11.23 8.72
CA GLU A 188 4.96 -10.97 9.13
C GLU A 188 4.72 -11.56 10.52
N THR A 189 4.43 -10.70 11.48
CA THR A 189 4.21 -11.08 12.88
C THR A 189 2.80 -11.56 13.18
N ALA A 190 1.93 -11.68 12.18
CA ALA A 190 0.56 -12.12 12.38
C ALA A 190 0.51 -13.62 12.66
N PRO A 191 0.03 -14.08 13.83
CA PRO A 191 -0.33 -15.47 14.01
C PRO A 191 -1.50 -15.75 13.06
N LEU A 192 -1.26 -16.52 12.01
CA LEU A 192 -2.33 -17.13 11.22
C LEU A 192 -3.07 -18.13 12.11
N THR A 193 -4.01 -17.65 12.86
CA THR A 193 -5.06 -18.52 13.35
C THR A 193 -6.12 -18.56 12.27
N VAL A 194 -6.14 -19.64 11.50
CA VAL A 194 -7.22 -19.91 10.53
C VAL A 194 -8.55 -19.78 11.26
N GLY A 195 -9.38 -18.81 10.83
CA GLY A 195 -10.66 -18.51 11.48
C GLY A 195 -10.64 -17.33 12.44
N THR A 196 -9.56 -16.55 12.54
CA THR A 196 -9.56 -15.28 13.26
C THR A 196 -9.72 -14.09 12.33
N VAL A 197 -10.49 -13.30 12.76
CA VAL A 197 -11.07 -11.95 12.75
C VAL A 197 -10.33 -10.85 11.92
N ASP A 198 -9.13 -11.07 11.38
CA ASP A 198 -8.27 -10.01 10.82
C ASP A 198 -7.89 -10.20 9.34
N SER A 199 -8.66 -10.99 8.59
CA SER A 199 -8.45 -11.14 7.14
C SER A 199 -9.64 -10.64 6.33
N VAL A 200 -9.37 -10.15 5.13
CA VAL A 200 -10.35 -9.64 4.17
C VAL A 200 -10.49 -10.60 3.01
N ASP A 201 -11.71 -10.94 2.60
CA ASP A 201 -11.92 -11.77 1.42
C ASP A 201 -11.65 -10.95 0.14
N ALA A 202 -10.81 -11.50 -0.74
CA ALA A 202 -10.51 -10.92 -2.05
C ALA A 202 -11.74 -10.69 -2.93
N ALA A 203 -12.86 -11.37 -2.65
CA ALA A 203 -14.13 -11.17 -3.35
C ALA A 203 -14.65 -9.72 -3.27
N HIS A 204 -14.33 -8.97 -2.20
CA HIS A 204 -14.69 -7.56 -2.07
C HIS A 204 -14.01 -6.66 -3.11
N PHE A 205 -12.96 -7.15 -3.77
CA PHE A 205 -12.18 -6.38 -4.75
C PHE A 205 -12.59 -6.67 -6.20
N ALA A 206 -13.60 -7.51 -6.44
CA ALA A 206 -14.02 -7.92 -7.79
C ALA A 206 -14.43 -6.75 -8.71
N GLY A 207 -14.79 -5.60 -8.13
CA GLY A 207 -15.14 -4.37 -8.89
C GLY A 207 -13.95 -3.56 -9.38
N PHE A 208 -12.69 -3.94 -9.04
CA PHE A 208 -11.48 -3.24 -9.46
C PHE A 208 -10.78 -3.97 -10.61
N SER A 209 -10.24 -3.18 -11.55
CA SER A 209 -9.43 -3.70 -12.66
C SER A 209 -8.08 -4.25 -12.17
N TYR A 210 -7.59 -3.71 -11.05
CA TYR A 210 -6.39 -4.17 -10.36
C TYR A 210 -6.45 -3.77 -8.89
N THR A 211 -5.97 -4.64 -8.00
CA THR A 211 -5.81 -4.38 -6.58
C THR A 211 -4.34 -4.52 -6.19
N ALA A 212 -3.76 -3.39 -5.81
CA ALA A 212 -2.39 -3.28 -5.34
C ALA A 212 -2.34 -3.45 -3.82
N LEU A 213 -1.79 -4.56 -3.34
CA LEU A 213 -1.70 -4.91 -1.93
C LEU A 213 -0.26 -4.82 -1.42
N GLY A 214 -0.11 -4.31 -0.20
CA GLY A 214 1.04 -4.50 0.68
C GLY A 214 0.66 -5.32 1.91
N HIS A 215 1.57 -5.47 2.85
CA HIS A 215 1.47 -6.21 4.09
C HIS A 215 2.18 -7.58 4.06
N ILE A 216 2.16 -8.28 2.94
CA ILE A 216 2.85 -9.56 2.78
C ILE A 216 4.10 -9.36 1.96
N HIS A 217 5.25 -9.72 2.54
CA HIS A 217 6.57 -9.49 1.94
C HIS A 217 6.87 -10.39 0.76
N ARG A 218 6.09 -11.45 0.57
CA ARG A 218 6.20 -12.33 -0.59
C ARG A 218 5.33 -11.85 -1.74
N ALA A 219 5.93 -11.54 -2.89
CA ALA A 219 5.20 -11.18 -4.10
C ALA A 219 4.32 -12.36 -4.55
N GLN A 220 3.01 -12.16 -4.62
CA GLN A 220 2.06 -13.22 -4.98
C GLN A 220 0.71 -12.66 -5.41
N ARG A 221 -0.07 -13.49 -6.09
CA ARG A 221 -1.48 -13.25 -6.37
C ARG A 221 -2.38 -13.82 -5.28
N VAL A 222 -3.56 -13.23 -5.12
CA VAL A 222 -4.58 -13.71 -4.18
C VAL A 222 -5.88 -13.97 -4.95
N GLY A 223 -6.20 -15.23 -5.18
CA GLY A 223 -7.41 -15.67 -5.89
C GLY A 223 -7.42 -15.36 -7.40
N SER A 224 -6.97 -14.17 -7.82
CA SER A 224 -6.95 -13.77 -9.23
C SER A 224 -5.62 -13.12 -9.60
N ASP A 225 -5.36 -13.00 -10.91
CA ASP A 225 -4.15 -12.33 -11.41
C ASP A 225 -4.17 -10.80 -11.21
N THR A 226 -5.33 -10.24 -10.95
CA THR A 226 -5.53 -8.80 -10.74
C THR A 226 -5.48 -8.36 -9.28
N VAL A 227 -5.45 -9.28 -8.32
CA VAL A 227 -5.28 -8.99 -6.89
C VAL A 227 -3.90 -9.50 -6.46
N ARG A 228 -2.99 -8.57 -6.15
CA ARG A 228 -1.58 -8.93 -5.97
C ARG A 228 -0.93 -8.20 -4.80
N TYR A 229 -0.13 -8.95 -4.05
CA TYR A 229 0.90 -8.39 -3.19
C TYR A 229 2.15 -8.07 -4.01
N ALA A 230 2.73 -6.87 -3.79
CA ALA A 230 4.00 -6.49 -4.41
C ALA A 230 5.17 -7.28 -3.85
N GLY A 231 5.10 -7.61 -2.58
CA GLY A 231 6.22 -8.06 -1.79
C GLY A 231 7.14 -6.90 -1.36
N ALA A 232 8.05 -7.18 -0.45
CA ALA A 232 9.06 -6.24 -0.02
C ALA A 232 10.20 -6.14 -1.07
N PRO A 233 10.73 -4.94 -1.35
CA PRO A 233 11.80 -4.78 -2.34
C PRO A 233 13.18 -5.25 -1.85
N LEU A 234 13.33 -5.49 -0.55
CA LEU A 234 14.52 -6.05 0.10
C LEU A 234 14.12 -7.22 1.00
N CYS A 235 15.03 -8.17 1.20
CA CYS A 235 14.83 -9.26 2.15
C CYS A 235 15.02 -8.75 3.58
N TYR A 236 13.96 -8.75 4.36
CA TYR A 236 13.98 -8.36 5.78
C TYR A 236 14.05 -9.57 6.72
N HIS A 237 13.84 -10.77 6.19
CA HIS A 237 14.01 -12.03 6.88
C HIS A 237 14.73 -13.04 5.98
N LEU A 238 15.41 -14.04 6.58
CA LEU A 238 16.23 -14.99 5.83
C LEU A 238 15.41 -15.86 4.86
N ASP A 239 14.16 -16.14 5.17
CA ASP A 239 13.28 -16.93 4.30
C ASP A 239 12.71 -16.13 3.11
N GLU A 240 12.92 -14.83 3.07
CA GLU A 240 12.63 -13.99 1.92
C GLU A 240 13.76 -14.03 0.86
N CYS A 241 14.93 -14.55 1.22
CA CYS A 241 16.05 -14.64 0.29
C CYS A 241 15.77 -15.65 -0.82
N GLY A 242 15.92 -15.21 -2.10
CA GLY A 242 15.68 -16.06 -3.27
C GLY A 242 14.21 -16.14 -3.69
N MET A 243 13.34 -15.30 -3.15
CA MET A 243 12.00 -15.08 -3.68
C MET A 243 12.11 -14.19 -4.93
N GLU A 244 11.65 -14.71 -6.08
CA GLU A 244 11.53 -13.98 -7.34
C GLU A 244 10.11 -13.40 -7.50
#